data_2c53a27447e69d4a502f120e04a66334
#
_entry.id   2c53a27447e69d4a502f120e04a66334
#
_cell.length_a   1.000
_cell.length_b   1.000
_cell.length_c   1.000
_cell.angle_alpha   90.00
_cell.angle_beta   90.00
_cell.angle_gamma   90.00
#
_symmetry.space_group_name_H-M   'P 1'
#
loop_
_entity.id
_entity.type
_entity.pdbx_description
1 polymer ?
#
loop_
_entity_poly.entity_id
_entity_poly.type
_entity_poly.pdbx_seq_one_letter_code
_entity_poly.pdbx_strand_id
1 'polypeptide(L)'
;MSHGFAGSYARQPDMIVNTAPLGGTATIPFGTPLVRGQDGAVIPMGSGNTGNQFIGVAGREVKTATQYNGQSVGSYAPGEAVSVFQRGNINVKCQKGAPVIDGTVYVRVTASGGYSVGGFEAEADGANTVALSNAQWGGPADGNGVAELRIAYVGPVPAVAGTPGPAGEDGGYYEPSVDASGNLSWTASKTGMPAVEGANIRGPQGPAGPSYTLPAATTGALGGVKQMAAITDLLAAPTMEDFNNLLAALRTAGMLAQST
;
A
#
# COMPACT_ATOMS: atom_id res chain seq x y z
N MET A 1 19.02 -30.08 27.34
CA MET A 1 18.51 -29.74 28.69
C MET A 1 17.00 -29.87 28.65
N SER A 2 16.36 -30.48 29.67
CA SER A 2 14.89 -30.59 29.68
C SER A 2 14.26 -29.22 29.97
N HIS A 3 13.23 -28.87 29.25
CA HIS A 3 12.44 -27.66 29.49
C HIS A 3 11.40 -27.79 30.62
N GLY A 4 11.19 -28.97 31.09
CA GLY A 4 10.17 -29.27 32.10
C GLY A 4 8.85 -29.79 31.50
N PHE A 5 7.73 -29.38 32.00
CA PHE A 5 6.41 -29.88 31.60
C PHE A 5 5.62 -28.82 30.84
N ALA A 6 4.74 -29.27 29.93
CA ALA A 6 3.81 -28.35 29.24
C ALA A 6 3.00 -27.56 30.27
N GLY A 7 2.81 -26.28 30.03
CA GLY A 7 2.14 -25.33 30.91
C GLY A 7 3.01 -24.76 32.05
N SER A 8 4.24 -25.25 32.25
CA SER A 8 5.15 -24.63 33.21
C SER A 8 5.74 -23.31 32.64
N TYR A 9 5.95 -22.34 33.52
CA TYR A 9 6.55 -21.07 33.16
C TYR A 9 8.03 -21.27 32.80
N ALA A 10 8.46 -20.76 31.66
CA ALA A 10 9.83 -20.92 31.20
C ALA A 10 10.76 -19.84 31.76
N ARG A 11 10.28 -18.60 31.86
CA ARG A 11 11.02 -17.43 32.34
C ARG A 11 10.16 -16.47 33.12
N GLN A 12 10.78 -15.75 34.05
CA GLN A 12 10.20 -14.66 34.84
C GLN A 12 11.17 -13.47 34.78
N PRO A 13 10.76 -12.22 35.03
CA PRO A 13 9.48 -11.76 35.63
C PRO A 13 8.43 -11.28 34.62
N ASP A 14 8.73 -11.22 33.32
CA ASP A 14 7.80 -10.67 32.31
C ASP A 14 6.67 -11.67 32.01
N MET A 15 5.64 -11.69 32.86
CA MET A 15 4.48 -12.54 32.62
C MET A 15 3.18 -11.85 33.06
N ILE A 16 2.10 -12.14 32.30
CA ILE A 16 0.72 -11.81 32.70
C ILE A 16 -0.08 -13.09 32.72
N VAL A 17 -0.63 -13.38 33.86
CA VAL A 17 -1.52 -14.53 34.09
C VAL A 17 -2.84 -14.01 34.64
N ASN A 18 -3.94 -14.32 33.96
CA ASN A 18 -5.28 -13.99 34.38
C ASN A 18 -6.05 -15.27 34.66
N THR A 19 -7.02 -15.19 35.56
CA THR A 19 -7.89 -16.32 35.90
C THR A 19 -9.22 -16.18 35.18
N ALA A 20 -9.70 -17.28 34.57
CA ALA A 20 -11.01 -17.35 33.94
C ALA A 20 -11.59 -18.76 34.10
N PRO A 21 -12.94 -18.92 34.19
CA PRO A 21 -13.52 -20.23 34.25
C PRO A 21 -13.35 -21.02 32.94
N LEU A 22 -13.12 -22.33 33.03
CA LEU A 22 -13.14 -23.23 31.88
C LEU A 22 -14.56 -23.44 31.39
N GLY A 23 -14.86 -22.99 30.16
CA GLY A 23 -16.12 -23.26 29.49
C GLY A 23 -16.12 -24.62 28.77
N GLY A 24 -17.32 -25.02 28.33
CA GLY A 24 -17.50 -26.31 27.67
C GLY A 24 -17.65 -27.49 28.64
N THR A 25 -17.54 -28.70 28.10
CA THR A 25 -17.78 -29.95 28.87
C THR A 25 -16.55 -30.86 28.95
N ALA A 26 -15.46 -30.49 28.29
CA ALA A 26 -14.26 -31.31 28.25
C ALA A 26 -13.18 -30.81 29.21
N THR A 27 -12.49 -31.73 29.84
CA THR A 27 -11.28 -31.50 30.62
C THR A 27 -10.12 -31.18 29.68
N ILE A 28 -9.30 -30.16 29.97
CA ILE A 28 -8.13 -29.76 29.17
C ILE A 28 -6.83 -29.98 29.94
N PRO A 29 -5.78 -30.49 29.32
CA PRO A 29 -4.46 -30.59 29.93
C PRO A 29 -3.80 -29.19 30.06
N PHE A 30 -2.84 -29.10 30.98
CA PHE A 30 -1.95 -27.94 31.04
C PHE A 30 -1.19 -27.78 29.71
N GLY A 31 -0.90 -26.54 29.31
CA GLY A 31 -0.27 -26.24 28.04
C GLY A 31 -1.24 -26.17 26.86
N THR A 32 -2.54 -26.26 27.04
CA THR A 32 -3.56 -26.14 25.99
C THR A 32 -3.68 -24.68 25.54
N PRO A 33 -3.68 -24.36 24.20
CA PRO A 33 -4.01 -23.04 23.70
C PRO A 33 -5.47 -22.70 23.95
N LEU A 34 -5.72 -21.45 24.33
CA LEU A 34 -7.03 -20.99 24.76
C LEU A 34 -7.53 -19.83 23.88
N VAL A 35 -8.84 -19.78 23.71
CA VAL A 35 -9.59 -18.67 23.13
C VAL A 35 -10.70 -18.21 24.08
N ARG A 36 -11.26 -17.03 23.84
CA ARG A 36 -12.44 -16.56 24.58
C ARG A 36 -13.67 -17.37 24.19
N GLY A 37 -14.36 -17.90 25.21
CA GLY A 37 -15.67 -18.46 25.10
C GLY A 37 -16.76 -17.42 25.41
N GLN A 38 -17.97 -17.88 25.68
CA GLN A 38 -19.08 -17.04 26.13
C GLN A 38 -18.94 -16.70 27.62
N ASP A 39 -19.62 -15.66 28.08
CA ASP A 39 -19.74 -15.26 29.48
C ASP A 39 -18.39 -15.10 30.23
N GLY A 40 -17.36 -14.68 29.53
CA GLY A 40 -16.03 -14.50 30.13
C GLY A 40 -15.24 -15.78 30.37
N ALA A 41 -15.79 -16.95 30.03
CA ALA A 41 -15.09 -18.21 30.07
C ALA A 41 -13.99 -18.31 29.02
N VAL A 42 -13.10 -19.28 29.22
CA VAL A 42 -12.09 -19.67 28.21
C VAL A 42 -12.35 -21.10 27.77
N ILE A 43 -12.08 -21.37 26.50
CA ILE A 43 -12.24 -22.70 25.93
C ILE A 43 -10.97 -23.09 25.16
N PRO A 44 -10.69 -24.39 24.96
CA PRO A 44 -9.58 -24.81 24.13
C PRO A 44 -9.75 -24.34 22.70
N MET A 45 -8.65 -23.90 22.09
CA MET A 45 -8.61 -23.53 20.69
C MET A 45 -8.83 -24.76 19.81
N GLY A 46 -9.72 -24.67 18.84
CA GLY A 46 -10.11 -25.81 17.99
C GLY A 46 -10.75 -25.39 16.68
N SER A 47 -11.61 -26.25 16.14
CA SER A 47 -12.26 -26.04 14.85
C SER A 47 -13.00 -24.70 14.76
N GLY A 48 -12.81 -24.01 13.65
CA GLY A 48 -13.40 -22.70 13.40
C GLY A 48 -12.68 -21.52 14.06
N ASN A 49 -11.65 -21.75 14.87
CA ASN A 49 -10.85 -20.67 15.41
C ASN A 49 -9.77 -20.19 14.45
N THR A 50 -9.47 -18.91 14.56
CA THR A 50 -8.37 -18.25 13.82
C THR A 50 -7.22 -17.91 14.77
N GLY A 51 -6.01 -17.70 14.24
CA GLY A 51 -4.84 -17.38 15.05
C GLY A 51 -4.99 -16.11 15.90
N ASN A 52 -5.77 -15.15 15.43
CA ASN A 52 -6.01 -13.88 16.14
C ASN A 52 -6.93 -14.04 17.38
N GLN A 53 -7.63 -15.15 17.49
CA GLN A 53 -8.48 -15.45 18.67
C GLN A 53 -7.68 -16.05 19.82
N PHE A 54 -6.43 -16.47 19.60
CA PHE A 54 -5.57 -17.00 20.65
C PHE A 54 -5.31 -15.94 21.73
N ILE A 55 -5.66 -16.28 22.96
CA ILE A 55 -5.51 -15.38 24.11
C ILE A 55 -4.42 -15.81 25.08
N GLY A 56 -3.94 -17.04 24.99
CA GLY A 56 -2.95 -17.56 25.91
C GLY A 56 -2.98 -19.08 26.05
N VAL A 57 -2.26 -19.55 27.02
CA VAL A 57 -2.06 -20.98 27.28
C VAL A 57 -2.57 -21.32 28.70
N ALA A 58 -3.19 -22.49 28.88
CA ALA A 58 -3.54 -23.02 30.17
C ALA A 58 -2.28 -23.28 31.00
N GLY A 59 -2.01 -22.42 31.97
CA GLY A 59 -0.84 -22.48 32.81
C GLY A 59 -0.91 -23.70 33.75
N ARG A 60 0.27 -24.21 34.13
CA ARG A 60 0.37 -25.29 35.09
C ARG A 60 0.19 -24.76 36.51
N GLU A 61 -0.68 -25.39 37.26
CA GLU A 61 -0.87 -25.16 38.69
C GLU A 61 -0.52 -26.39 39.52
N VAL A 62 -0.08 -26.16 40.75
CA VAL A 62 0.02 -27.24 41.75
C VAL A 62 -1.38 -27.48 42.31
N LYS A 63 -2.01 -28.54 41.87
CA LYS A 63 -3.31 -28.94 42.39
C LYS A 63 -3.12 -29.89 43.57
N THR A 64 -3.99 -29.74 44.57
CA THR A 64 -4.06 -30.69 45.69
C THR A 64 -4.61 -32.00 45.14
N ALA A 65 -3.72 -32.95 44.84
CA ALA A 65 -4.11 -34.28 44.40
C ALA A 65 -4.11 -35.21 45.59
N THR A 66 -5.12 -36.07 45.68
CA THR A 66 -5.21 -37.11 46.71
C THR A 66 -4.16 -38.19 46.56
N GLN A 67 -3.50 -38.28 45.40
CA GLN A 67 -2.39 -39.18 45.10
C GLN A 67 -1.14 -38.42 44.64
N TYR A 68 -0.01 -38.70 45.25
CA TYR A 68 1.28 -38.06 44.94
C TYR A 68 1.67 -38.17 43.47
N ASN A 69 1.40 -39.29 42.81
CA ASN A 69 1.67 -39.50 41.39
C ASN A 69 0.78 -38.70 40.47
N GLY A 70 -0.34 -38.15 40.93
CA GLY A 70 -1.24 -37.29 40.15
C GLY A 70 -0.80 -35.82 40.07
N GLN A 71 0.20 -35.41 40.85
CA GLN A 71 0.63 -34.00 40.89
C GLN A 71 1.39 -33.54 39.63
N SER A 72 1.98 -34.45 38.87
CA SER A 72 2.69 -34.16 37.63
C SER A 72 1.79 -34.25 36.39
N VAL A 73 0.61 -34.86 36.50
CA VAL A 73 -0.39 -34.96 35.44
C VAL A 73 -1.52 -34.00 35.79
N GLY A 74 -1.54 -32.82 35.21
CA GLY A 74 -2.53 -31.81 35.58
C GLY A 74 -3.44 -31.44 34.41
N SER A 75 -4.68 -31.20 34.76
CA SER A 75 -5.70 -30.75 33.82
C SER A 75 -6.70 -29.85 34.56
N TYR A 76 -7.44 -29.09 33.78
CA TYR A 76 -8.58 -28.32 34.29
C TYR A 76 -9.87 -28.99 33.89
N ALA A 77 -10.78 -29.17 34.87
CA ALA A 77 -12.13 -29.65 34.63
C ALA A 77 -13.05 -28.47 34.23
N PRO A 78 -14.19 -28.75 33.56
CA PRO A 78 -15.17 -27.71 33.24
C PRO A 78 -15.62 -26.94 34.49
N GLY A 79 -15.68 -25.61 34.37
CA GLY A 79 -16.01 -24.70 35.46
C GLY A 79 -14.85 -24.36 36.42
N GLU A 80 -13.72 -25.06 36.35
CA GLU A 80 -12.55 -24.69 37.14
C GLU A 80 -11.95 -23.36 36.70
N ALA A 81 -11.30 -22.68 37.64
CA ALA A 81 -10.53 -21.47 37.41
C ALA A 81 -9.20 -21.81 36.68
N VAL A 82 -9.09 -21.43 35.44
CA VAL A 82 -7.88 -21.65 34.62
C VAL A 82 -6.94 -20.48 34.79
N SER A 83 -5.67 -20.75 35.08
CA SER A 83 -4.60 -19.77 34.98
C SER A 83 -4.23 -19.57 33.50
N VAL A 84 -4.76 -18.51 32.89
CA VAL A 84 -4.53 -18.17 31.49
C VAL A 84 -3.25 -17.36 31.38
N PHE A 85 -2.19 -17.97 30.85
CA PHE A 85 -0.92 -17.32 30.60
C PHE A 85 -0.98 -16.53 29.29
N GLN A 86 -1.02 -15.20 29.38
CA GLN A 86 -1.30 -14.32 28.26
C GLN A 86 -0.08 -13.58 27.73
N ARG A 87 0.98 -13.49 28.53
CA ARG A 87 2.23 -12.80 28.14
C ARG A 87 3.43 -13.43 28.82
N GLY A 88 4.55 -13.45 28.12
CA GLY A 88 5.84 -13.95 28.59
C GLY A 88 6.20 -15.28 27.97
N ASN A 89 7.01 -16.07 28.66
CA ASN A 89 7.56 -17.31 28.14
C ASN A 89 7.01 -18.52 28.92
N ILE A 90 6.36 -19.43 28.21
CA ILE A 90 5.75 -20.65 28.76
C ILE A 90 6.19 -21.87 27.96
N ASN A 91 6.33 -23.00 28.61
CA ASN A 91 6.65 -24.25 27.94
C ASN A 91 5.38 -24.93 27.43
N VAL A 92 5.40 -25.34 26.15
CA VAL A 92 4.31 -26.08 25.53
C VAL A 92 4.86 -27.29 24.76
N LYS A 93 4.00 -28.27 24.51
CA LYS A 93 4.37 -29.42 23.70
C LYS A 93 4.19 -29.09 22.23
N CYS A 94 5.27 -29.21 21.46
CA CYS A 94 5.22 -29.17 20.00
C CYS A 94 4.95 -30.59 19.49
N GLN A 95 3.85 -30.79 18.78
CA GLN A 95 3.47 -32.13 18.29
C GLN A 95 3.98 -32.41 16.87
N LYS A 96 4.32 -31.36 16.08
CA LYS A 96 4.79 -31.49 14.69
C LYS A 96 5.80 -30.42 14.36
N GLY A 97 6.82 -30.82 13.59
CA GLY A 97 7.89 -29.93 13.14
C GLY A 97 9.00 -29.73 14.17
N ALA A 98 9.99 -28.94 13.80
CA ALA A 98 11.13 -28.58 14.62
C ALA A 98 11.09 -27.08 14.96
N PRO A 99 10.73 -26.69 16.19
CA PRO A 99 10.74 -25.31 16.62
C PRO A 99 12.14 -24.70 16.51
N VAL A 100 12.21 -23.48 16.01
CA VAL A 100 13.44 -22.66 15.94
C VAL A 100 13.19 -21.32 16.62
N ILE A 101 14.23 -20.68 17.09
CA ILE A 101 14.12 -19.35 17.70
C ILE A 101 13.44 -18.37 16.74
N ASP A 102 12.48 -17.58 17.27
CA ASP A 102 11.65 -16.62 16.54
C ASP A 102 10.79 -17.25 15.41
N GLY A 103 10.73 -18.58 15.33
CA GLY A 103 9.92 -19.31 14.36
C GLY A 103 8.43 -19.12 14.57
N THR A 104 7.66 -19.21 13.50
CA THR A 104 6.19 -19.12 13.52
C THR A 104 5.58 -20.28 14.31
N VAL A 105 4.58 -19.97 15.10
CA VAL A 105 3.81 -20.96 15.89
C VAL A 105 2.48 -21.21 15.18
N TYR A 106 2.15 -22.47 15.02
CA TYR A 106 0.86 -22.92 14.51
C TYR A 106 0.09 -23.67 15.58
N VAL A 107 -1.23 -23.58 15.53
CA VAL A 107 -2.13 -24.42 16.33
C VAL A 107 -3.00 -25.23 15.37
N ARG A 108 -3.11 -26.51 15.65
CA ARG A 108 -3.97 -27.41 14.89
C ARG A 108 -5.43 -27.15 15.22
N VAL A 109 -6.24 -26.89 14.21
CA VAL A 109 -7.68 -26.65 14.31
C VAL A 109 -8.52 -27.78 13.72
N THR A 110 -7.92 -28.62 12.88
CA THR A 110 -8.57 -29.81 12.31
C THR A 110 -7.68 -31.03 12.49
N ALA A 111 -8.21 -32.09 13.07
CA ALA A 111 -7.46 -33.34 13.25
C ALA A 111 -7.08 -33.95 11.90
N SER A 112 -5.80 -34.23 11.68
CA SER A 112 -5.30 -34.92 10.50
C SER A 112 -3.92 -35.53 10.79
N GLY A 113 -3.57 -36.59 10.07
CA GLY A 113 -2.23 -37.19 10.15
C GLY A 113 -1.82 -37.70 11.53
N GLY A 114 -2.78 -38.00 12.43
CA GLY A 114 -2.49 -38.46 13.79
C GLY A 114 -2.22 -37.33 14.81
N TYR A 115 -2.30 -36.07 14.37
CA TYR A 115 -2.09 -34.89 15.23
C TYR A 115 -3.41 -34.39 15.80
N SER A 116 -3.39 -34.01 17.06
CA SER A 116 -4.58 -33.63 17.82
C SER A 116 -4.91 -32.15 17.65
N VAL A 117 -6.21 -31.83 17.61
CA VAL A 117 -6.70 -30.45 17.68
C VAL A 117 -6.23 -29.79 18.97
N GLY A 118 -5.85 -28.51 18.91
CA GLY A 118 -5.28 -27.79 20.04
C GLY A 118 -3.79 -28.08 20.29
N GLY A 119 -3.12 -28.87 19.46
CA GLY A 119 -1.68 -29.07 19.55
C GLY A 119 -0.90 -27.94 18.90
N PHE A 120 0.21 -27.54 19.52
CA PHE A 120 1.14 -26.57 18.93
C PHE A 120 2.04 -27.24 17.91
N GLU A 121 2.36 -26.56 16.83
CA GLU A 121 3.20 -27.05 15.72
C GLU A 121 4.17 -25.98 15.25
N ALA A 122 5.31 -26.43 14.72
CA ALA A 122 6.32 -25.56 14.10
C ALA A 122 6.21 -25.53 12.56
N GLU A 123 5.30 -26.30 11.99
CA GLU A 123 5.04 -26.39 10.56
C GLU A 123 3.58 -26.13 10.24
N ALA A 124 3.36 -25.41 9.12
CA ALA A 124 2.00 -25.24 8.58
C ALA A 124 1.48 -26.56 7.99
N ASP A 125 0.18 -26.80 8.10
CA ASP A 125 -0.51 -27.94 7.48
C ASP A 125 -1.79 -27.46 6.76
N GLY A 126 -1.63 -26.55 5.81
CA GLY A 126 -2.73 -25.99 5.04
C GLY A 126 -3.86 -25.44 5.91
N ALA A 127 -5.10 -25.85 5.62
CA ALA A 127 -6.28 -25.45 6.39
C ALA A 127 -6.41 -26.15 7.74
N ASN A 128 -5.57 -27.16 8.06
CA ASN A 128 -5.62 -27.88 9.31
C ASN A 128 -4.97 -27.14 10.48
N THR A 129 -4.16 -26.12 10.19
CA THR A 129 -3.46 -25.32 11.19
C THR A 129 -3.66 -23.83 10.94
N VAL A 130 -3.60 -23.04 12.01
CA VAL A 130 -3.62 -21.58 11.95
C VAL A 130 -2.37 -21.00 12.59
N ALA A 131 -1.76 -20.01 11.97
CA ALA A 131 -0.61 -19.31 12.51
C ALA A 131 -1.05 -18.34 13.61
N LEU A 132 -0.30 -18.28 14.71
CA LEU A 132 -0.51 -17.30 15.78
C LEU A 132 0.26 -16.01 15.45
N SER A 133 -0.42 -14.89 15.49
CA SER A 133 0.19 -13.57 15.21
C SER A 133 0.92 -12.97 16.40
N ASN A 134 0.60 -13.43 17.62
CA ASN A 134 1.11 -12.90 18.89
C ASN A 134 2.01 -13.88 19.65
N ALA A 135 2.50 -14.94 19.00
CA ALA A 135 3.37 -15.93 19.60
C ALA A 135 4.50 -16.36 18.65
N GLN A 136 5.65 -16.67 19.21
CA GLN A 136 6.82 -17.18 18.52
C GLN A 136 7.49 -18.26 19.33
N TRP A 137 8.21 -19.18 18.66
CA TRP A 137 9.03 -20.16 19.36
C TRP A 137 10.26 -19.47 19.97
N GLY A 138 10.56 -19.78 21.23
CA GLY A 138 11.74 -19.31 21.95
C GLY A 138 13.01 -20.11 21.67
N GLY A 139 12.88 -21.26 20.98
CA GLY A 139 14.00 -22.15 20.66
C GLY A 139 13.55 -23.56 20.32
N PRO A 140 14.48 -24.49 20.13
CA PRO A 140 14.20 -25.88 19.78
C PRO A 140 13.50 -26.63 20.92
N ALA A 141 12.71 -27.63 20.54
CA ALA A 141 12.12 -28.55 21.51
C ALA A 141 13.19 -29.44 22.16
N ASP A 142 12.91 -29.85 23.40
CA ASP A 142 13.71 -30.86 24.09
C ASP A 142 13.35 -32.30 23.62
N GLY A 143 14.02 -33.31 24.21
CA GLY A 143 13.79 -34.72 23.88
C GLY A 143 12.38 -35.23 24.18
N ASN A 144 11.57 -34.49 24.93
CA ASN A 144 10.16 -34.79 25.24
C ASN A 144 9.18 -34.03 24.33
N GLY A 145 9.70 -33.26 23.35
CA GLY A 145 8.91 -32.42 22.45
C GLY A 145 8.40 -31.14 23.12
N VAL A 146 8.96 -30.73 24.25
CA VAL A 146 8.59 -29.48 24.93
C VAL A 146 9.49 -28.36 24.48
N ALA A 147 8.89 -27.24 24.07
CA ALA A 147 9.59 -26.06 23.61
C ALA A 147 9.07 -24.81 24.32
N GLU A 148 9.91 -23.80 24.41
CA GLU A 148 9.55 -22.50 24.93
C GLU A 148 8.71 -21.74 23.90
N LEU A 149 7.56 -21.24 24.31
CA LEU A 149 6.68 -20.36 23.56
C LEU A 149 6.75 -18.96 24.17
N ARG A 150 7.06 -17.96 23.37
CA ARG A 150 7.02 -16.55 23.75
C ARG A 150 5.68 -15.95 23.28
N ILE A 151 4.90 -15.41 24.20
CA ILE A 151 3.64 -14.74 23.91
C ILE A 151 3.80 -13.24 24.16
N ALA A 152 3.49 -12.42 23.14
CA ALA A 152 3.36 -10.98 23.29
C ALA A 152 1.90 -10.66 23.64
N TYR A 153 1.67 -9.97 24.76
CA TYR A 153 0.34 -9.50 25.11
C TYR A 153 -0.12 -8.47 24.08
N VAL A 154 -1.09 -8.84 23.30
CA VAL A 154 -1.92 -7.91 22.53
C VAL A 154 -3.17 -7.74 23.40
N GLY A 155 -3.42 -6.54 23.88
CA GLY A 155 -4.65 -6.24 24.66
C GLY A 155 -5.90 -6.82 23.98
N PRO A 156 -7.10 -6.72 24.55
CA PRO A 156 -8.29 -7.30 23.95
C PRO A 156 -8.37 -6.88 22.50
N VAL A 157 -8.13 -7.85 21.62
CA VAL A 157 -8.26 -7.62 20.17
C VAL A 157 -9.70 -7.25 19.95
N PRO A 158 -10.02 -6.06 19.46
CA PRO A 158 -11.39 -5.75 19.03
C PRO A 158 -11.83 -6.90 18.13
N ALA A 159 -13.08 -7.36 18.30
CA ALA A 159 -13.65 -8.41 17.46
C ALA A 159 -13.22 -8.16 16.02
N VAL A 160 -12.57 -9.18 15.42
CA VAL A 160 -11.87 -9.14 14.15
C VAL A 160 -12.61 -8.24 13.17
N ALA A 161 -12.04 -7.10 12.86
CA ALA A 161 -12.39 -6.42 11.60
C ALA A 161 -12.30 -7.51 10.52
N GLY A 162 -13.37 -7.69 9.75
CA GLY A 162 -13.42 -8.70 8.69
C GLY A 162 -12.16 -8.68 7.86
N THR A 163 -11.84 -9.78 7.22
CA THR A 163 -10.77 -9.85 6.22
C THR A 163 -10.63 -8.49 5.54
N PRO A 164 -9.43 -7.88 5.51
CA PRO A 164 -9.24 -6.66 4.74
C PRO A 164 -9.92 -6.86 3.40
N GLY A 165 -10.82 -5.96 3.04
CA GLY A 165 -11.42 -5.98 1.71
C GLY A 165 -10.30 -6.11 0.68
N PRO A 166 -10.60 -6.64 -0.51
CA PRO A 166 -9.63 -6.63 -1.60
C PRO A 166 -9.03 -5.22 -1.68
N ALA A 167 -7.73 -5.14 -1.96
CA ALA A 167 -7.07 -3.87 -2.17
C ALA A 167 -7.97 -3.04 -3.09
N GLY A 168 -8.30 -1.81 -2.69
CA GLY A 168 -9.10 -0.93 -3.53
C GLY A 168 -8.47 -0.89 -4.91
N GLU A 169 -9.29 -0.93 -5.95
CA GLU A 169 -8.78 -0.77 -7.31
C GLU A 169 -7.99 0.55 -7.38
N ASP A 170 -6.87 0.54 -8.07
CA ASP A 170 -6.07 1.75 -8.30
C ASP A 170 -6.99 2.88 -8.76
N GLY A 171 -6.86 4.05 -8.14
CA GLY A 171 -7.65 5.21 -8.47
C GLY A 171 -7.57 5.51 -9.97
N GLY A 172 -8.69 5.87 -10.58
CA GLY A 172 -8.68 6.36 -11.96
C GLY A 172 -7.99 7.72 -12.05
N TYR A 173 -7.30 7.98 -13.15
CA TYR A 173 -6.67 9.27 -13.46
C TYR A 173 -7.06 9.70 -14.87
N TYR A 174 -6.82 10.97 -15.19
CA TYR A 174 -7.02 11.51 -16.52
C TYR A 174 -5.68 11.88 -17.15
N GLU A 175 -5.47 11.46 -18.39
CA GLU A 175 -4.32 11.88 -19.19
C GLU A 175 -4.69 13.11 -20.01
N PRO A 176 -4.00 14.25 -19.83
CA PRO A 176 -4.22 15.42 -20.65
C PRO A 176 -3.56 15.25 -22.02
N SER A 177 -4.22 15.73 -23.06
CA SER A 177 -3.70 15.82 -24.42
C SER A 177 -4.05 17.16 -25.02
N VAL A 178 -3.10 17.78 -25.71
CA VAL A 178 -3.31 19.07 -26.41
C VAL A 178 -3.08 18.87 -27.90
N ASP A 179 -4.07 19.19 -28.73
CA ASP A 179 -3.94 19.11 -30.16
C ASP A 179 -3.18 20.32 -30.77
N ALA A 180 -2.88 20.27 -32.08
CA ALA A 180 -2.19 21.35 -32.80
C ALA A 180 -2.97 22.68 -32.80
N SER A 181 -4.28 22.65 -32.54
CA SER A 181 -5.15 23.84 -32.45
C SER A 181 -5.22 24.43 -31.06
N GLY A 182 -4.57 23.77 -30.06
CA GLY A 182 -4.55 24.20 -28.69
C GLY A 182 -5.77 23.73 -27.87
N ASN A 183 -6.51 22.73 -28.33
CA ASN A 183 -7.60 22.15 -27.57
C ASN A 183 -7.05 21.12 -26.58
N LEU A 184 -7.27 21.35 -25.30
CA LEU A 184 -6.99 20.42 -24.22
C LEU A 184 -8.14 19.42 -24.13
N SER A 185 -7.81 18.14 -24.14
CA SER A 185 -8.74 17.02 -23.90
C SER A 185 -8.19 16.11 -22.81
N TRP A 186 -9.08 15.33 -22.22
CA TRP A 186 -8.77 14.43 -21.11
C TRP A 186 -9.22 13.01 -21.44
N THR A 187 -8.32 12.06 -21.34
CA THR A 187 -8.63 10.65 -21.54
C THR A 187 -8.68 9.95 -20.18
N ALA A 188 -9.82 9.36 -19.85
CA ALA A 188 -9.96 8.61 -18.60
C ALA A 188 -9.20 7.28 -18.70
N SER A 189 -8.44 6.94 -17.66
CA SER A 189 -7.69 5.67 -17.56
C SER A 189 -8.60 4.45 -17.31
N LYS A 190 -9.85 4.70 -16.88
CA LYS A 190 -10.83 3.65 -16.59
C LYS A 190 -12.21 3.98 -17.13
N THR A 191 -12.95 2.94 -17.51
CA THR A 191 -14.35 3.06 -17.92
C THR A 191 -15.23 3.48 -16.73
N GLY A 192 -16.19 4.35 -16.97
CA GLY A 192 -17.14 4.82 -15.94
C GLY A 192 -16.69 6.04 -15.15
N MET A 193 -15.53 6.61 -15.43
CA MET A 193 -15.14 7.90 -14.87
C MET A 193 -15.98 9.02 -15.48
N PRO A 194 -16.33 10.08 -14.71
CA PRO A 194 -17.05 11.24 -15.23
C PRO A 194 -16.30 11.89 -16.40
N ALA A 195 -17.01 12.36 -17.41
CA ALA A 195 -16.39 13.11 -18.49
C ALA A 195 -15.84 14.44 -17.95
N VAL A 196 -14.61 14.78 -18.35
CA VAL A 196 -14.02 16.10 -18.07
C VAL A 196 -14.07 16.90 -19.38
N GLU A 197 -14.67 18.08 -19.32
CA GLU A 197 -14.74 18.96 -20.49
C GLU A 197 -13.35 19.51 -20.82
N GLY A 198 -13.03 19.48 -22.11
CA GLY A 198 -11.83 20.10 -22.64
C GLY A 198 -12.02 21.62 -22.79
N ALA A 199 -10.91 22.32 -22.91
CA ALA A 199 -10.91 23.76 -23.16
C ALA A 199 -9.82 24.12 -24.17
N ASN A 200 -10.07 25.17 -24.96
CA ASN A 200 -9.00 25.71 -25.80
C ASN A 200 -8.07 26.57 -24.92
N ILE A 201 -6.81 26.17 -24.81
CA ILE A 201 -5.78 26.87 -24.02
C ILE A 201 -4.92 27.80 -24.87
N ARG A 202 -5.17 27.86 -26.18
CA ARG A 202 -4.48 28.79 -27.09
C ARG A 202 -5.06 30.18 -26.85
N GLY A 203 -4.22 31.10 -26.46
CA GLY A 203 -4.64 32.51 -26.36
C GLY A 203 -5.13 33.05 -27.71
N PRO A 204 -5.94 34.09 -27.71
CA PRO A 204 -6.34 34.75 -28.95
C PRO A 204 -5.09 35.17 -29.73
N GLN A 205 -5.18 35.01 -31.04
CA GLN A 205 -4.09 35.54 -31.93
C GLN A 205 -3.92 37.03 -31.64
N GLY A 206 -2.68 37.42 -31.39
CA GLY A 206 -2.38 38.84 -31.20
C GLY A 206 -2.87 39.67 -32.37
N PRO A 207 -3.20 40.96 -32.16
CA PRO A 207 -3.62 41.85 -33.22
C PRO A 207 -2.55 41.88 -34.32
N ALA A 208 -3.00 41.93 -35.55
CA ALA A 208 -2.08 42.14 -36.67
C ALA A 208 -1.21 43.37 -36.37
N GLY A 209 0.09 43.26 -36.57
CA GLY A 209 0.98 44.41 -36.45
C GLY A 209 0.48 45.57 -37.33
N PRO A 210 0.76 46.81 -36.95
CA PRO A 210 0.39 47.96 -37.75
C PRO A 210 0.93 47.79 -39.18
N SER A 211 0.11 48.14 -40.16
CA SER A 211 0.56 48.15 -41.56
C SER A 211 1.73 49.11 -41.70
N TYR A 212 2.86 48.59 -42.10
CA TYR A 212 4.05 49.39 -42.34
C TYR A 212 4.08 49.81 -43.79
N THR A 213 3.99 51.13 -44.03
CA THR A 213 4.22 51.69 -45.36
C THR A 213 5.65 52.16 -45.41
N LEU A 214 6.42 51.56 -46.33
CA LEU A 214 7.80 51.93 -46.50
C LEU A 214 7.92 53.41 -47.04
N PRO A 215 8.53 54.31 -46.28
CA PRO A 215 8.67 55.67 -46.72
C PRO A 215 9.52 55.75 -48.01
N ALA A 216 9.33 56.81 -48.86
CA ALA A 216 10.16 57.03 -50.01
C ALA A 216 11.62 57.25 -49.61
N ALA A 217 12.56 56.76 -50.42
CA ALA A 217 13.99 56.98 -50.20
C ALA A 217 14.33 58.46 -50.23
N THR A 218 15.26 58.91 -49.39
CA THR A 218 15.84 60.23 -49.41
C THR A 218 17.34 60.11 -49.51
N THR A 219 18.06 61.22 -49.76
CA THR A 219 19.54 61.23 -49.80
C THR A 219 20.20 60.84 -48.49
N GLY A 220 19.49 60.88 -47.37
CA GLY A 220 19.99 60.53 -46.02
C GLY A 220 19.30 59.30 -45.35
N ALA A 221 18.31 58.65 -45.97
CA ALA A 221 17.60 57.52 -45.41
C ALA A 221 17.19 56.53 -46.53
N LEU A 222 17.36 55.24 -46.21
CA LEU A 222 16.90 54.16 -47.08
C LEU A 222 15.37 54.11 -47.02
N GLY A 223 14.72 53.98 -48.17
CA GLY A 223 13.27 53.89 -48.34
C GLY A 223 12.91 53.05 -49.56
N GLY A 224 11.61 52.89 -49.78
CA GLY A 224 11.12 52.25 -51.02
C GLY A 224 11.19 53.22 -52.20
N VAL A 225 11.76 52.77 -53.31
CA VAL A 225 11.72 53.51 -54.54
C VAL A 225 10.39 53.23 -55.23
N LYS A 226 9.61 54.29 -55.48
CA LYS A 226 8.36 54.17 -56.19
C LYS A 226 8.63 53.87 -57.67
N GLN A 227 7.98 52.84 -58.20
CA GLN A 227 8.08 52.54 -59.60
C GLN A 227 7.55 53.77 -60.42
N MET A 228 8.38 54.30 -61.30
CA MET A 228 7.96 55.38 -62.16
C MET A 228 7.02 54.88 -63.27
N ALA A 229 6.22 55.79 -63.79
CA ALA A 229 5.37 55.46 -64.91
C ALA A 229 6.26 55.14 -66.13
N ALA A 230 5.79 54.30 -67.02
CA ALA A 230 6.49 53.96 -68.24
C ALA A 230 6.70 55.26 -69.08
N ILE A 231 7.93 55.40 -69.55
CA ILE A 231 8.27 56.45 -70.47
C ILE A 231 8.17 55.90 -71.87
N THR A 232 7.50 56.63 -72.76
CA THR A 232 7.33 56.22 -74.17
C THR A 232 8.68 56.33 -74.93
N ASP A 233 8.95 55.32 -75.72
CA ASP A 233 10.13 55.31 -76.55
C ASP A 233 10.11 56.48 -77.56
N LEU A 234 11.26 57.11 -77.76
CA LEU A 234 11.38 58.16 -78.71
C LEU A 234 11.50 57.58 -80.10
N LEU A 235 10.74 58.11 -81.07
CA LEU A 235 10.78 57.70 -82.48
C LEU A 235 11.73 58.57 -83.33
N ALA A 236 12.30 59.56 -82.70
CA ALA A 236 13.26 60.49 -83.34
C ALA A 236 14.42 60.81 -82.39
N ALA A 237 15.42 61.50 -82.84
CA ALA A 237 16.55 61.91 -82.00
C ALA A 237 16.10 62.75 -80.84
N PRO A 238 16.56 62.43 -79.57
CA PRO A 238 16.11 63.07 -78.34
C PRO A 238 16.39 64.58 -78.40
N THR A 239 15.40 65.31 -77.92
CA THR A 239 15.49 66.79 -77.76
C THR A 239 15.89 67.09 -76.29
N MET A 240 16.28 68.36 -76.05
CA MET A 240 16.54 68.85 -74.68
C MET A 240 15.28 68.75 -73.82
N GLU A 241 14.11 68.89 -74.41
CA GLU A 241 12.81 68.74 -73.68
C GLU A 241 12.57 67.31 -73.25
N ASP A 242 12.84 66.34 -74.11
CA ASP A 242 12.70 64.88 -73.74
C ASP A 242 13.63 64.52 -72.60
N PHE A 243 14.86 65.05 -72.58
CA PHE A 243 15.78 64.81 -71.45
C PHE A 243 15.30 65.48 -70.16
N ASN A 244 14.79 66.72 -70.26
CA ASN A 244 14.22 67.37 -69.08
C ASN A 244 12.99 66.65 -68.52
N ASN A 245 12.14 66.11 -69.39
CA ASN A 245 11.01 65.34 -69.04
C ASN A 245 11.43 64.01 -68.33
N LEU A 246 12.47 63.35 -68.81
CA LEU A 246 13.06 62.20 -68.16
C LEU A 246 13.55 62.52 -66.71
N LEU A 247 14.31 63.66 -66.62
CA LEU A 247 14.80 64.13 -65.32
C LEU A 247 13.63 64.43 -64.33
N ALA A 248 12.56 65.04 -64.82
CA ALA A 248 11.39 65.32 -64.01
C ALA A 248 10.68 64.03 -63.54
N ALA A 249 10.57 63.05 -64.44
CA ALA A 249 10.00 61.74 -64.09
C ALA A 249 10.85 61.02 -63.04
N LEU A 250 12.17 61.02 -63.15
CA LEU A 250 13.09 60.43 -62.15
C LEU A 250 13.02 61.15 -60.80
N ARG A 251 12.84 62.47 -60.78
CA ARG A 251 12.61 63.24 -59.55
C ARG A 251 11.26 62.87 -58.89
N THR A 252 10.22 62.78 -59.72
CA THR A 252 8.88 62.39 -59.24
C THR A 252 8.88 60.98 -58.68
N ALA A 253 9.65 60.05 -59.22
CA ALA A 253 9.83 58.71 -58.70
C ALA A 253 10.75 58.67 -57.46
N GLY A 254 11.36 59.75 -57.06
CA GLY A 254 12.27 59.80 -55.92
C GLY A 254 13.67 59.22 -56.20
N MET A 255 14.04 59.03 -57.48
CA MET A 255 15.36 58.54 -57.89
C MET A 255 16.40 59.63 -57.94
N LEU A 256 15.99 60.87 -58.15
CA LEU A 256 16.82 62.07 -58.13
C LEU A 256 16.26 63.09 -57.13
N ALA A 257 17.19 63.86 -56.55
CA ALA A 257 16.80 64.99 -55.72
C ALA A 257 16.07 66.08 -56.56
N GLN A 258 15.18 66.81 -55.88
CA GLN A 258 14.54 67.93 -56.50
C GLN A 258 15.58 68.99 -56.95
N SER A 259 15.38 69.60 -58.09
CA SER A 259 16.25 70.73 -58.49
C SER A 259 15.89 71.93 -57.59
N THR A 260 16.85 72.47 -56.92
CA THR A 260 16.74 73.78 -56.24
C THR A 260 16.55 74.88 -57.22
#